data_34e1e4c5c68a82367bd4853e3296b310
#
_entry.id   34e1e4c5c68a82367bd4853e3296b310
#
_cell.length_a   1.000
_cell.length_b   1.000
_cell.length_c   1.000
_cell.angle_alpha   90.00
_cell.angle_beta   90.00
_cell.angle_gamma   90.00
#
_symmetry.space_group_name_H-M   'P 1'
#
loop_
_entity.id
_entity.type
_entity.pdbx_description
1 polymer ?
#
loop_
_entity_poly.entity_id
_entity_poly.type
_entity_poly.pdbx_seq_one_letter_code
_entity_poly.pdbx_strand_id
1 'polypeptide(L)'
;MEINGKERHFEYLIKAYDDICALCPDEDMSRIGEKFSNPSESVDMAISCAVILNKCYEDHQHHISPDYKPDYLTREDFDFEPVSIMHEVTGEIMKAFREGNRQTVKTEPVNKKGKNA
;
A
#
# COMPACT_ATOMS: atom_id res chain seq x y z
N MET A 1 -10.98 1.87 0.86
CA MET A 1 -11.69 1.53 2.10
C MET A 1 -11.87 2.77 2.96
N GLU A 2 -12.85 2.77 3.83
CA GLU A 2 -13.13 3.94 4.66
C GLU A 2 -12.39 3.85 5.98
N ILE A 3 -11.66 4.91 6.34
CA ILE A 3 -10.96 5.03 7.61
C ILE A 3 -11.27 6.41 8.16
N ASN A 4 -11.75 6.46 9.39
CA ASN A 4 -12.13 7.69 10.06
C ASN A 4 -13.11 8.53 9.23
N GLY A 5 -14.09 7.83 8.62
CA GLY A 5 -15.14 8.47 7.85
C GLY A 5 -14.73 8.95 6.45
N LYS A 6 -13.53 8.59 6.00
CA LYS A 6 -13.03 9.08 4.73
C LYS A 6 -12.53 7.93 3.86
N GLU A 7 -12.84 7.97 2.57
CA GLU A 7 -12.37 6.94 1.64
C GLU A 7 -10.86 7.06 1.45
N ARG A 8 -10.14 5.95 1.61
CA ARG A 8 -8.69 5.91 1.48
C ARG A 8 -8.28 4.88 0.44
N HIS A 9 -7.25 5.23 -0.34
CA HIS A 9 -6.69 4.38 -1.38
C HIS A 9 -5.21 4.17 -1.12
N PHE A 10 -4.67 3.07 -1.62
CA PHE A 10 -3.28 2.69 -1.39
C PHE A 10 -2.63 2.31 -2.71
N GLU A 11 -1.39 2.78 -2.92
CA GLU A 11 -0.62 2.43 -4.11
C GLU A 11 0.80 2.08 -3.71
N TYR A 12 1.36 1.06 -4.35
CA TYR A 12 2.73 0.64 -4.10
C TYR A 12 3.55 0.90 -5.36
N LEU A 13 4.20 2.06 -5.40
CA LEU A 13 5.02 2.51 -6.53
C LEU A 13 6.45 2.72 -6.03
N ILE A 14 7.37 3.01 -6.92
CA ILE A 14 8.78 3.23 -6.58
C ILE A 14 8.91 4.25 -5.44
N LYS A 15 8.08 5.28 -5.45
CA LYS A 15 8.10 6.31 -4.42
C LYS A 15 7.95 5.75 -3.00
N ALA A 16 7.18 4.66 -2.83
CA ALA A 16 6.92 4.07 -1.52
C ALA A 16 7.95 2.99 -1.14
N TYR A 17 8.72 2.51 -2.11
CA TYR A 17 9.53 1.30 -1.93
C TYR A 17 10.53 1.41 -0.76
N ASP A 18 11.31 2.49 -0.75
CA ASP A 18 12.35 2.65 0.28
C ASP A 18 11.75 2.76 1.67
N ASP A 19 10.63 3.49 1.79
CA ASP A 19 9.98 3.67 3.08
C ASP A 19 9.42 2.35 3.62
N ILE A 20 8.87 1.53 2.73
CA ILE A 20 8.38 0.20 3.12
C ILE A 20 9.56 -0.70 3.51
N CYS A 21 10.64 -0.69 2.72
CA CYS A 21 11.83 -1.48 3.04
C CYS A 21 12.39 -1.14 4.43
N ALA A 22 12.37 0.15 4.77
CA ALA A 22 12.90 0.59 6.06
C ALA A 22 12.12 0.01 7.25
N LEU A 23 10.91 -0.45 7.04
CA LEU A 23 10.10 -1.07 8.08
C LEU A 23 10.41 -2.56 8.25
N CYS A 24 11.08 -3.17 7.28
CA CYS A 24 11.33 -4.61 7.27
C CYS A 24 12.55 -4.96 8.10
N PRO A 25 12.63 -6.21 8.62
CA PRO A 25 13.84 -6.65 9.32
C PRO A 25 15.06 -6.49 8.41
N ASP A 26 16.12 -5.88 8.93
CA ASP A 26 17.36 -5.59 8.19
C ASP A 26 17.13 -4.81 6.90
N GLU A 27 16.00 -4.09 6.82
CA GLU A 27 15.60 -3.35 5.61
C GLU A 27 15.54 -4.27 4.39
N ASP A 28 15.14 -5.53 4.62
CA ASP A 28 15.07 -6.54 3.59
C ASP A 28 13.60 -6.83 3.26
N MET A 29 13.17 -6.41 2.09
CA MET A 29 11.77 -6.52 1.66
C MET A 29 11.30 -7.98 1.63
N SER A 30 12.20 -8.93 1.40
CA SER A 30 11.83 -10.35 1.40
C SER A 30 11.40 -10.85 2.78
N ARG A 31 11.70 -10.09 3.83
CA ARG A 31 11.36 -10.46 5.20
C ARG A 31 10.14 -9.72 5.75
N ILE A 32 9.42 -9.03 4.88
CA ILE A 32 8.27 -8.23 5.31
C ILE A 32 7.22 -9.06 6.04
N GLY A 33 7.05 -10.33 5.64
CA GLY A 33 6.07 -11.21 6.25
C GLY A 33 6.34 -11.49 7.73
N GLU A 34 7.59 -11.36 8.17
CA GLU A 34 7.94 -11.58 9.58
C GLU A 34 7.26 -10.56 10.49
N LYS A 35 7.19 -9.32 10.04
CA LYS A 35 6.53 -8.26 10.81
C LYS A 35 5.02 -8.47 10.88
N PHE A 36 4.40 -8.87 9.76
CA PHE A 36 2.97 -9.11 9.72
C PHE A 36 2.56 -10.36 10.51
N SER A 37 3.47 -11.33 10.63
CA SER A 37 3.19 -12.57 11.35
C SER A 37 3.40 -12.47 12.86
N ASN A 38 4.09 -11.42 13.31
CA ASN A 38 4.40 -11.25 14.73
C ASN A 38 3.24 -10.51 15.41
N PRO A 39 2.50 -11.16 16.34
CA PRO A 39 1.33 -10.51 16.94
C PRO A 39 1.62 -9.18 17.63
N SER A 40 2.83 -8.99 18.17
CA SER A 40 3.16 -7.75 18.86
C SER A 40 3.52 -6.62 17.91
N GLU A 41 3.76 -6.93 16.62
CA GLU A 41 4.19 -5.94 15.64
C GLU A 41 3.20 -5.74 14.51
N SER A 42 2.25 -6.67 14.34
CA SER A 42 1.43 -6.71 13.13
C SER A 42 0.55 -5.47 12.95
N VAL A 43 -0.04 -4.96 14.03
CA VAL A 43 -0.91 -3.79 13.94
C VAL A 43 -0.09 -2.56 13.58
N ASP A 44 1.03 -2.36 14.26
CA ASP A 44 1.91 -1.22 13.98
C ASP A 44 2.43 -1.28 12.54
N MET A 45 2.82 -2.47 12.09
CA MET A 45 3.30 -2.65 10.72
C MET A 45 2.23 -2.32 9.69
N ALA A 46 1.00 -2.79 9.94
CA ALA A 46 -0.11 -2.53 9.01
C ALA A 46 -0.43 -1.04 8.95
N ILE A 47 -0.48 -0.36 10.09
CA ILE A 47 -0.74 1.08 10.10
C ILE A 47 0.37 1.84 9.39
N SER A 48 1.62 1.50 9.66
CA SER A 48 2.77 2.16 9.02
C SER A 48 2.73 1.98 7.50
N CYS A 49 2.46 0.76 7.03
CA CYS A 49 2.35 0.49 5.61
C CYS A 49 1.19 1.27 4.99
N ALA A 50 0.04 1.29 5.67
CA ALA A 50 -1.14 2.00 5.15
C ALA A 50 -0.85 3.48 4.96
N VAL A 51 -0.19 4.10 5.94
CA VAL A 51 0.16 5.53 5.86
C VAL A 51 1.09 5.78 4.66
N ILE A 52 2.11 4.95 4.51
CA ILE A 52 3.07 5.10 3.41
C ILE A 52 2.40 4.91 2.05
N LEU A 53 1.58 3.86 1.92
CA LEU A 53 0.94 3.55 0.65
C LEU A 53 -0.13 4.58 0.28
N ASN A 54 -0.82 5.14 1.28
CA ASN A 54 -1.78 6.20 1.02
C ASN A 54 -1.06 7.48 0.58
N LYS A 55 0.06 7.81 1.23
CA LYS A 55 0.84 8.98 0.82
C LYS A 55 1.29 8.83 -0.63
N CYS A 56 1.71 7.64 -1.01
CA CYS A 56 2.09 7.35 -2.39
C CYS A 56 0.94 7.62 -3.35
N TYR A 57 -0.27 7.14 -3.00
CA TYR A 57 -1.46 7.35 -3.82
C TYR A 57 -1.77 8.85 -3.94
N GLU A 58 -1.77 9.57 -2.81
CA GLU A 58 -2.12 10.99 -2.80
C GLU A 58 -1.12 11.81 -3.61
N ASP A 59 0.17 11.53 -3.45
CA ASP A 59 1.21 12.22 -4.20
C ASP A 59 1.10 11.93 -5.70
N HIS A 60 0.72 10.69 -6.05
CA HIS A 60 0.53 10.31 -7.44
C HIS A 60 -0.65 11.06 -8.07
N GLN A 61 -1.74 11.18 -7.32
CA GLN A 61 -2.90 11.94 -7.80
C GLN A 61 -2.54 13.40 -8.04
N HIS A 62 -1.74 13.99 -7.16
CA HIS A 62 -1.28 15.35 -7.32
C HIS A 62 -0.36 15.50 -8.54
N HIS A 63 0.45 14.47 -8.81
CA HIS A 63 1.33 14.46 -9.98
C HIS A 63 0.52 14.44 -11.29
N ILE A 64 -0.54 13.62 -11.31
CA ILE A 64 -1.42 13.53 -12.49
C ILE A 64 -2.23 14.81 -12.67
N SER A 65 -2.72 15.37 -11.56
CA SER A 65 -3.59 16.54 -11.57
C SER A 65 -3.04 17.56 -10.57
N PRO A 66 -2.23 18.53 -11.02
CA PRO A 66 -1.58 19.48 -10.08
C PRO A 66 -2.54 20.25 -9.20
N ASP A 67 -3.82 20.39 -9.61
CA ASP A 67 -4.82 21.07 -8.77
C ASP A 67 -5.35 20.20 -7.64
N TYR A 68 -5.10 18.90 -7.70
CA TYR A 68 -5.52 17.98 -6.65
C TYR A 68 -4.73 18.28 -5.37
N LYS A 69 -5.44 18.42 -4.26
CA LYS A 69 -4.79 18.70 -2.98
C LYS A 69 -4.67 17.40 -2.20
N PRO A 70 -3.46 16.91 -1.97
CA PRO A 70 -3.27 15.68 -1.21
C PRO A 70 -3.85 15.80 0.20
N ASP A 71 -4.43 14.71 0.67
CA ASP A 71 -5.02 14.66 2.01
C ASP A 71 -4.57 13.33 2.60
N TYR A 72 -3.47 13.38 3.36
CA TYR A 72 -2.77 12.18 3.79
C TYR A 72 -3.44 11.50 4.98
N LEU A 73 -3.50 10.17 4.92
CA LEU A 73 -3.87 9.34 6.05
C LEU A 73 -2.78 9.46 7.12
N THR A 74 -3.19 9.57 8.37
CA THR A 74 -2.25 9.62 9.50
C THR A 74 -2.51 8.47 10.45
N ARG A 75 -1.54 8.18 11.33
CA ARG A 75 -1.72 7.13 12.34
C ARG A 75 -2.91 7.44 13.23
N GLU A 76 -3.13 8.71 13.56
CA GLU A 76 -4.23 9.12 14.42
C GLU A 76 -5.59 8.80 13.83
N ASP A 77 -5.69 8.70 12.51
CA ASP A 77 -6.95 8.33 11.86
C ASP A 77 -7.43 6.94 12.28
N PHE A 78 -6.52 6.10 12.78
CA PHE A 78 -6.87 4.75 13.23
C PHE A 78 -7.27 4.68 14.69
N ASP A 79 -7.04 5.75 15.48
CA ASP A 79 -7.14 5.67 16.93
C ASP A 79 -8.47 5.16 17.46
N PHE A 80 -9.57 5.52 16.81
CA PHE A 80 -10.90 5.15 17.29
C PHE A 80 -11.61 4.18 16.34
N GLU A 81 -10.86 3.54 15.44
CA GLU A 81 -11.40 2.47 14.61
C GLU A 81 -11.42 1.17 15.41
N PRO A 82 -12.39 0.28 15.16
CA PRO A 82 -12.39 -1.01 15.85
C PRO A 82 -11.18 -1.85 15.41
N VAL A 83 -10.67 -2.66 16.34
CA VAL A 83 -9.49 -3.49 16.03
C VAL A 83 -9.74 -4.39 14.82
N SER A 84 -10.99 -4.79 14.61
CA SER A 84 -11.34 -5.67 13.47
C SER A 84 -11.06 -5.05 12.11
N ILE A 85 -10.92 -3.71 12.03
CA ILE A 85 -10.61 -3.06 10.75
C ILE A 85 -9.26 -3.54 10.20
N MET A 86 -8.39 -4.05 11.08
CA MET A 86 -7.04 -4.46 10.66
C MET A 86 -7.03 -5.59 9.65
N HIS A 87 -8.06 -6.45 9.64
CA HIS A 87 -8.17 -7.47 8.59
C HIS A 87 -8.36 -6.83 7.22
N GLU A 88 -9.22 -5.84 7.15
CA GLU A 88 -9.49 -5.15 5.89
C GLU A 88 -8.28 -4.33 5.46
N VAL A 89 -7.65 -3.63 6.39
CA VAL A 89 -6.45 -2.83 6.11
C VAL A 89 -5.34 -3.72 5.55
N THR A 90 -5.07 -4.85 6.20
CA THR A 90 -4.03 -5.77 5.74
C THR A 90 -4.36 -6.31 4.34
N GLY A 91 -5.62 -6.63 4.09
CA GLY A 91 -6.06 -7.08 2.76
C GLY A 91 -5.80 -6.05 1.68
N GLU A 92 -6.10 -4.78 1.96
CA GLU A 92 -5.87 -3.70 1.01
C GLU A 92 -4.37 -3.46 0.79
N ILE A 93 -3.55 -3.59 1.84
CA ILE A 93 -2.11 -3.48 1.72
C ILE A 93 -1.55 -4.59 0.82
N MET A 94 -1.98 -5.83 1.05
CA MET A 94 -1.52 -6.96 0.23
C MET A 94 -1.95 -6.81 -1.23
N LYS A 95 -3.14 -6.29 -1.45
CA LYS A 95 -3.61 -6.01 -2.81
C LYS A 95 -2.72 -4.97 -3.49
N ALA A 96 -2.37 -3.90 -2.78
CA ALA A 96 -1.50 -2.86 -3.32
C ALA A 96 -0.12 -3.43 -3.67
N PHE A 97 0.43 -4.29 -2.80
CA PHE A 97 1.72 -4.93 -3.08
C PHE A 97 1.65 -5.81 -4.33
N ARG A 98 0.58 -6.60 -4.49
CA ARG A 98 0.43 -7.44 -5.67
C ARG A 98 0.35 -6.60 -6.94
N GLU A 99 -0.40 -5.52 -6.90
CA GLU A 99 -0.56 -4.66 -8.07
C GLU A 99 0.73 -3.92 -8.39
N GLY A 100 1.45 -3.47 -7.37
CA GLY A 100 2.71 -2.77 -7.57
C GLY A 100 3.84 -3.67 -8.05
N ASN A 101 3.77 -4.96 -7.75
CA ASN A 101 4.78 -5.93 -8.19
C ASN A 101 4.42 -6.61 -9.51
N ARG A 102 3.26 -6.28 -10.08
CA ARG A 102 2.82 -6.93 -11.31
C ARG A 102 3.75 -6.60 -12.47
N GLN A 103 4.16 -7.64 -13.17
CA GLN A 103 4.86 -7.45 -14.41
C GLN A 103 3.82 -6.97 -15.37
N THR A 104 4.04 -5.92 -15.94
CA THR A 104 3.06 -5.44 -16.73
C THR A 104 2.94 -6.08 -17.93
N VAL A 105 2.59 -6.83 -17.77
CA VAL A 105 2.49 -7.43 -18.72
C VAL A 105 1.38 -7.03 -19.22
N LYS A 106 1.19 -6.36 -18.88
CA LYS A 106 0.31 -5.87 -19.27
C LYS A 106 0.41 -5.47 -20.37
N THR A 107 0.98 -5.77 -20.79
CA THR A 107 1.05 -5.59 -21.79
C THR A 107 0.76 -6.28 -22.66
N GLU A 108 0.56 -6.91 -22.14
CA GLU A 108 0.29 -7.46 -22.78
C GLU A 108 -0.16 -7.91 -23.48
N PRO A 109 -0.29 -7.99 -23.74
CA PRO A 109 -0.65 -8.38 -24.37
C PRO A 109 -0.74 -8.82 -25.22
N VAL A 110 -0.55 -8.93 -25.09
CA VAL A 110 -0.61 -9.02 -25.81
C VAL A 110 -0.66 -9.73 -26.50
N ASN A 111 -0.48 -10.08 -26.49
CA ASN A 111 -0.70 -10.41 -27.10
C ASN A 111 -0.93 -11.15 -27.54
N LYS A 112 -0.81 -11.24 -27.52
CA LYS A 112 -1.21 -11.53 -27.81
C LYS A 112 -1.27 -12.07 -28.49
N LYS A 113 -0.95 -12.18 -28.74
CA LYS A 113 -1.07 -12.34 -29.28
C LYS A 113 -0.71 -12.89 -29.59
N GLY A 114 -0.16 -13.17 -29.73
CA GLY A 114 0.00 -13.18 -29.86
C GLY A 114 0.50 -14.01 -29.78
N LYS A 115 0.74 -14.18 -29.85
CA LYS A 115 0.93 -14.38 -29.72
C LYS A 115 1.03 -14.83 -29.55
N ASN A 116 1.33 -15.10 -29.80
CA ASN A 116 1.15 -14.95 -29.65
C ASN A 116 1.14 -15.05 -29.52
N ALA A 117 1.56 -15.11 -29.90
CA ALA A 117 1.39 -14.67 -29.68
C ALA A 117 1.26 -14.78 -29.61
#